data_dc7c71398289358e8eed89ffe501f0a9
#
_entry.id   dc7c71398289358e8eed89ffe501f0a9
#
_cell.length_a   1.000
_cell.length_b   1.000
_cell.length_c   1.000
_cell.angle_alpha   90.00
_cell.angle_beta   90.00
_cell.angle_gamma   90.00
#
_symmetry.space_group_name_H-M   'P 1'
#
loop_
_entity.id
_entity.type
_entity.pdbx_description
1 polymer ?
#
loop_
_entity_poly.entity_id
_entity_poly.type
_entity_poly.pdbx_seq_one_letter_code
_entity_poly.pdbx_strand_id
1 'polypeptide(L)'
;MLVFCVVSCGKKDQKAKTDSRFTTKQVEITEEKPEYLLNDMSISGFRVNDTINGIKVNLLCPVVKSKTAGFSTKLIYEISNSYFKNFVAEAKEKGKNDSVYHQLNIRTVFVNSKAGLISCLMEEKAKFVGEEIRKSYFGVTYKKTDDKALSFAEVFPIDEANFDEFKLLFSTKADALSKKDFDESQFAIGKDSLYVFVDGKENGQTKFSASIQSIEGFIINGK
;
A
#
# COMPACT_ATOMS: atom_id res chain seq x y z
N MET A 1 -4.57 11.66 19.22
CA MET A 1 -5.71 10.82 18.79
C MET A 1 -6.28 11.45 17.53
N LEU A 2 -5.93 10.89 16.38
CA LEU A 2 -6.41 11.35 15.08
C LEU A 2 -7.78 10.71 14.82
N VAL A 3 -8.83 11.52 14.86
CA VAL A 3 -10.18 11.09 14.46
C VAL A 3 -10.33 11.46 12.99
N PHE A 4 -10.24 10.48 12.12
CA PHE A 4 -10.62 10.64 10.73
C PHE A 4 -12.13 10.46 10.61
N CYS A 5 -12.81 11.48 10.08
CA CYS A 5 -14.24 11.39 9.79
C CYS A 5 -14.49 10.35 8.70
N VAL A 6 -15.06 9.23 9.07
CA VAL A 6 -15.73 8.33 8.16
C VAL A 6 -17.06 8.99 7.79
N VAL A 7 -17.25 9.31 6.51
CA VAL A 7 -18.57 9.69 6.00
C VAL A 7 -19.38 8.41 5.87
N SER A 8 -20.06 8.06 6.98
CA SER A 8 -21.14 7.09 6.96
C SER A 8 -22.42 7.85 6.63
N CYS A 9 -23.06 7.53 5.53
CA CYS A 9 -24.46 7.92 5.28
C CYS A 9 -25.37 7.16 6.22
N GLY A 10 -25.97 7.85 7.21
CA GLY A 10 -27.10 7.31 7.96
C GLY A 10 -27.24 7.78 9.38
N LYS A 11 -28.03 8.84 9.56
CA LYS A 11 -28.86 9.25 10.71
C LYS A 11 -28.23 9.62 12.06
N LYS A 12 -28.40 10.92 12.31
CA LYS A 12 -28.72 11.66 13.58
C LYS A 12 -27.75 11.68 14.72
N ASP A 13 -27.27 12.92 14.94
CA ASP A 13 -27.06 13.64 16.19
C ASP A 13 -26.19 13.04 17.28
N GLN A 14 -24.90 13.27 17.16
CA GLN A 14 -24.09 13.71 18.30
C GLN A 14 -23.06 14.74 17.80
N LYS A 15 -23.18 15.98 18.24
CA LYS A 15 -22.19 17.05 18.05
C LYS A 15 -20.90 16.66 18.79
N ALA A 16 -20.03 15.88 18.15
CA ALA A 16 -18.63 15.84 18.52
C ALA A 16 -18.02 17.18 18.08
N LYS A 17 -17.46 17.95 19.00
CA LYS A 17 -16.63 19.11 18.70
C LYS A 17 -15.45 18.61 17.84
N THR A 18 -15.59 18.76 16.55
CA THR A 18 -14.52 18.52 15.57
C THR A 18 -13.49 19.61 15.79
N ASP A 19 -12.29 19.21 16.18
CA ASP A 19 -11.14 20.11 16.26
C ASP A 19 -10.86 20.61 14.83
N SER A 20 -11.21 21.85 14.56
CA SER A 20 -11.36 22.46 13.23
C SER A 20 -10.04 22.76 12.52
N ARG A 21 -8.95 22.06 12.86
CA ARG A 21 -7.60 22.34 12.34
C ARG A 21 -7.22 21.54 11.10
N PHE A 22 -8.06 20.61 10.65
CA PHE A 22 -7.76 19.79 9.48
C PHE A 22 -8.54 20.27 8.27
N THR A 23 -7.87 20.96 7.35
CA THR A 23 -8.45 21.22 6.04
C THR A 23 -8.20 20.00 5.14
N THR A 24 -9.07 19.00 5.24
CA THR A 24 -9.04 17.86 4.32
C THR A 24 -9.76 18.25 3.05
N LYS A 25 -9.04 18.38 1.95
CA LYS A 25 -9.62 18.64 0.64
C LYS A 25 -9.60 17.36 -0.17
N GLN A 26 -10.76 16.86 -0.58
CA GLN A 26 -10.82 15.79 -1.54
C GLN A 26 -10.30 16.34 -2.89
N VAL A 27 -9.27 15.71 -3.42
CA VAL A 27 -8.64 16.12 -4.67
C VAL A 27 -8.77 14.99 -5.66
N GLU A 28 -9.13 15.31 -6.89
CA GLU A 28 -8.98 14.36 -7.98
C GLU A 28 -7.49 14.14 -8.21
N ILE A 29 -7.03 12.89 -8.16
CA ILE A 29 -5.63 12.58 -8.38
C ILE A 29 -5.38 12.65 -9.87
N THR A 30 -4.80 13.75 -10.32
CA THR A 30 -4.41 13.94 -11.72
C THR A 30 -2.98 13.48 -12.01
N GLU A 31 -2.21 13.15 -10.98
CA GLU A 31 -0.81 12.77 -11.07
C GLU A 31 -0.68 11.28 -11.40
N GLU A 32 0.09 10.96 -12.42
CA GLU A 32 0.47 9.62 -12.91
C GLU A 32 -0.65 8.56 -12.79
N LYS A 33 -1.34 8.33 -13.89
CA LYS A 33 -2.37 7.28 -13.97
C LYS A 33 -1.75 5.93 -13.60
N PRO A 34 -2.52 5.04 -12.92
CA PRO A 34 -2.10 3.67 -12.70
C PRO A 34 -1.70 3.00 -14.01
N GLU A 35 -0.71 2.11 -13.96
CA GLU A 35 -0.28 1.32 -15.12
C GLU A 35 -1.46 0.56 -15.72
N TYR A 36 -2.30 -0.01 -14.87
CA TYR A 36 -3.62 -0.57 -15.23
C TYR A 36 -4.56 -0.55 -14.03
N LEU A 37 -5.85 -0.45 -14.34
CA LEU A 37 -6.93 -0.41 -13.36
C LEU A 37 -8.09 -1.25 -13.89
N LEU A 38 -8.78 -1.96 -13.01
CA LEU A 38 -9.99 -2.70 -13.40
C LEU A 38 -11.08 -1.71 -13.87
N ASN A 39 -11.82 -2.10 -14.91
CA ASN A 39 -12.75 -1.21 -15.63
C ASN A 39 -13.83 -0.53 -14.78
N ASP A 40 -14.19 -1.11 -13.63
CA ASP A 40 -15.21 -0.59 -12.73
C ASP A 40 -14.61 0.26 -11.58
N MET A 41 -13.31 0.50 -11.61
CA MET A 41 -12.60 1.22 -10.56
C MET A 41 -12.27 2.65 -10.96
N SER A 42 -12.24 3.49 -9.95
CA SER A 42 -11.73 4.86 -10.04
C SER A 42 -10.81 5.17 -8.87
N ILE A 43 -9.85 6.05 -9.10
CA ILE A 43 -8.98 6.57 -8.05
C ILE A 43 -9.39 7.99 -7.75
N SER A 44 -9.62 8.25 -6.50
CA SER A 44 -9.67 9.60 -5.94
C SER A 44 -8.61 9.68 -4.84
N GLY A 45 -8.44 10.83 -4.24
CA GLY A 45 -7.48 10.97 -3.13
C GLY A 45 -7.88 12.07 -2.19
N PHE A 46 -7.17 12.13 -1.11
CA PHE A 46 -7.24 13.28 -0.22
C PHE A 46 -5.84 13.86 -0.03
N ARG A 47 -5.80 15.18 0.01
CA ARG A 47 -4.59 15.94 0.34
C ARG A 47 -4.79 16.62 1.68
N VAL A 48 -3.81 16.49 2.54
CA VAL A 48 -3.77 17.21 3.82
C VAL A 48 -2.50 18.04 3.86
N ASN A 49 -2.67 19.35 4.01
CA ASN A 49 -1.59 20.28 4.33
C ASN A 49 -1.88 20.82 5.71
N ASP A 50 -1.12 20.40 6.71
CA ASP A 50 -1.41 20.78 8.09
C ASP A 50 -0.17 20.72 8.99
N THR A 51 -0.35 21.16 10.23
CA THR A 51 0.63 21.01 11.30
C THR A 51 0.13 19.98 12.29
N ILE A 52 0.75 18.79 12.27
CA ILE A 52 0.41 17.68 13.16
C ILE A 52 1.48 17.61 14.26
N ASN A 53 1.07 17.77 15.52
CA ASN A 53 1.99 17.78 16.66
C ASN A 53 3.17 18.76 16.50
N GLY A 54 2.93 19.91 15.88
CA GLY A 54 3.97 20.92 15.61
C GLY A 54 4.89 20.60 14.42
N ILE A 55 4.55 19.60 13.62
CA ILE A 55 5.28 19.20 12.42
C ILE A 55 4.42 19.55 11.20
N LYS A 56 4.96 20.35 10.30
CA LYS A 56 4.29 20.66 9.04
C LYS A 56 4.37 19.47 8.11
N VAL A 57 3.22 18.97 7.66
CA VAL A 57 3.10 17.81 6.77
C VAL A 57 2.27 18.13 5.55
N ASN A 58 2.72 17.62 4.41
CA ASN A 58 1.94 17.57 3.17
C ASN A 58 1.74 16.09 2.83
N LEU A 59 0.50 15.66 2.80
CA LEU A 59 0.11 14.27 2.58
C LEU A 59 -0.77 14.18 1.35
N LEU A 60 -0.49 13.20 0.51
CA LEU A 60 -1.35 12.79 -0.59
C LEU A 60 -1.57 11.29 -0.48
N CYS A 61 -2.80 10.88 -0.21
CA CYS A 61 -3.17 9.47 -0.09
C CYS A 61 -4.26 9.12 -1.11
N PRO A 62 -4.08 8.05 -1.90
CA PRO A 62 -5.08 7.60 -2.84
C PRO A 62 -6.24 6.89 -2.12
N VAL A 63 -7.41 6.98 -2.71
CA VAL A 63 -8.58 6.17 -2.36
C VAL A 63 -9.05 5.49 -3.62
N VAL A 64 -8.94 4.18 -3.66
CA VAL A 64 -9.44 3.37 -4.77
C VAL A 64 -10.90 3.02 -4.50
N LYS A 65 -11.77 3.31 -5.45
CA LYS A 65 -13.22 3.01 -5.37
C LYS A 65 -13.58 2.03 -6.47
N SER A 66 -14.40 1.06 -6.13
CA SER A 66 -15.04 0.14 -7.08
C SER A 66 -16.55 0.30 -7.01
N LYS A 67 -17.20 0.07 -8.14
CA LYS A 67 -18.67 0.02 -8.24
C LYS A 67 -19.22 -1.38 -7.93
N THR A 68 -18.37 -2.40 -8.06
CA THR A 68 -18.73 -3.79 -7.74
C THR A 68 -18.45 -4.12 -6.29
N ALA A 69 -19.34 -4.89 -5.69
CA ALA A 69 -19.12 -5.44 -4.36
C ALA A 69 -17.85 -6.31 -4.35
N GLY A 70 -17.01 -6.18 -3.34
CA GLY A 70 -15.82 -7.02 -3.14
C GLY A 70 -14.49 -6.32 -3.27
N PHE A 71 -14.45 -5.00 -3.54
CA PHE A 71 -13.22 -4.24 -3.39
C PHE A 71 -13.24 -3.48 -2.07
N SER A 72 -12.35 -3.85 -1.15
CA SER A 72 -12.28 -3.21 0.14
C SER A 72 -11.48 -1.91 0.09
N THR A 73 -12.17 -0.81 -0.19
CA THR A 73 -11.58 0.53 0.01
C THR A 73 -11.14 0.75 1.44
N LYS A 74 -11.81 0.09 2.40
CA LYS A 74 -11.47 0.12 3.82
C LYS A 74 -10.08 -0.45 4.07
N LEU A 75 -9.77 -1.62 3.50
CA LEU A 75 -8.48 -2.27 3.68
C LEU A 75 -7.32 -1.40 3.17
N ILE A 76 -7.45 -0.85 1.95
CA ILE A 76 -6.45 0.04 1.38
C ILE A 76 -6.28 1.30 2.23
N TYR A 77 -7.38 1.84 2.75
CA TYR A 77 -7.35 2.97 3.66
C TYR A 77 -6.63 2.66 4.96
N GLU A 78 -6.91 1.52 5.59
CA GLU A 78 -6.27 1.11 6.85
C GLU A 78 -4.76 0.93 6.70
N ILE A 79 -4.33 0.31 5.59
CA ILE A 79 -2.91 0.14 5.28
C ILE A 79 -2.26 1.49 4.99
N SER A 80 -2.84 2.33 4.14
CA SER A 80 -2.31 3.68 3.87
C SER A 80 -2.23 4.53 5.14
N ASN A 81 -3.20 4.38 6.06
CA ASN A 81 -3.18 5.06 7.35
C ASN A 81 -2.08 4.55 8.28
N SER A 82 -1.69 3.28 8.18
CA SER A 82 -0.53 2.75 8.91
C SER A 82 0.77 3.42 8.43
N TYR A 83 0.99 3.49 7.12
CA TYR A 83 2.14 4.21 6.53
C TYR A 83 2.16 5.68 6.93
N PHE A 84 1.00 6.32 6.92
CA PHE A 84 0.85 7.70 7.39
C PHE A 84 1.28 7.87 8.84
N LYS A 85 0.81 7.00 9.75
CA LYS A 85 1.18 7.07 11.17
C LYS A 85 2.68 6.90 11.39
N ASN A 86 3.30 5.94 10.68
CA ASN A 86 4.73 5.71 10.74
C ASN A 86 5.52 6.93 10.24
N PHE A 87 5.09 7.52 9.13
CA PHE A 87 5.68 8.75 8.60
C PHE A 87 5.61 9.91 9.61
N VAL A 88 4.47 10.12 10.25
CA VAL A 88 4.31 11.20 11.25
C VAL A 88 5.19 10.96 12.48
N ALA A 89 5.30 9.70 12.92
CA ALA A 89 6.19 9.35 14.03
C ALA A 89 7.66 9.64 13.68
N GLU A 90 8.12 9.19 12.53
CA GLU A 90 9.49 9.44 12.05
C GLU A 90 9.76 10.93 11.83
N ALA A 91 8.82 11.68 11.23
CA ALA A 91 8.94 13.12 11.05
C ALA A 91 9.08 13.86 12.38
N LYS A 92 8.41 13.37 13.43
CA LYS A 92 8.53 13.92 14.78
C LYS A 92 9.92 13.74 15.38
N GLU A 93 10.54 12.58 15.13
CA GLU A 93 11.91 12.29 15.59
C GLU A 93 12.97 13.15 14.87
N LYS A 94 12.74 13.43 13.58
CA LYS A 94 13.65 14.28 12.78
C LYS A 94 13.55 15.78 13.07
N GLY A 95 12.60 16.18 13.90
CA GLY A 95 12.48 17.52 14.44
C GLY A 95 11.58 18.45 13.64
N LYS A 96 11.42 19.65 14.19
CA LYS A 96 10.54 20.70 13.65
C LYS A 96 11.30 21.59 12.70
N ASN A 97 10.67 21.95 11.60
CA ASN A 97 11.13 23.02 10.72
C ASN A 97 9.94 23.93 10.39
N ASP A 98 10.03 25.19 10.77
CA ASP A 98 8.93 26.15 10.62
C ASP A 98 8.72 26.62 9.17
N SER A 99 9.68 26.36 8.28
CA SER A 99 9.68 26.89 6.91
C SER A 99 9.41 25.84 5.85
N VAL A 100 9.60 24.56 6.16
CA VAL A 100 9.50 23.48 5.16
C VAL A 100 8.66 22.32 5.69
N TYR A 101 7.90 21.68 4.81
CA TYR A 101 7.08 20.53 5.12
C TYR A 101 7.81 19.21 4.92
N HIS A 102 7.64 18.28 5.86
CA HIS A 102 7.82 16.86 5.55
C HIS A 102 6.72 16.43 4.58
N GLN A 103 7.03 15.58 3.62
CA GLN A 103 6.11 15.22 2.55
C GLN A 103 5.94 13.70 2.48
N LEU A 104 4.69 13.26 2.41
CA LEU A 104 4.35 11.87 2.09
C LEU A 104 3.39 11.86 0.91
N ASN A 105 3.74 11.08 -0.11
CA ASN A 105 2.89 10.83 -1.26
C ASN A 105 2.74 9.31 -1.41
N ILE A 106 1.51 8.83 -1.36
CA ILE A 106 1.15 7.44 -1.63
C ILE A 106 0.32 7.44 -2.91
N ARG A 107 0.76 6.68 -3.91
CA ARG A 107 0.01 6.52 -5.16
C ARG A 107 -0.27 5.07 -5.48
N THR A 108 -1.37 4.81 -6.16
CA THR A 108 -1.66 3.49 -6.74
C THR A 108 -0.84 3.31 -8.01
N VAL A 109 -0.07 2.23 -8.09
CA VAL A 109 0.68 1.85 -9.30
C VAL A 109 -0.22 1.05 -10.22
N PHE A 110 -0.89 0.02 -9.69
CA PHE A 110 -1.89 -0.76 -10.42
C PHE A 110 -2.90 -1.42 -9.49
N VAL A 111 -4.02 -1.86 -10.08
CA VAL A 111 -4.96 -2.82 -9.48
C VAL A 111 -5.24 -3.91 -10.49
N ASN A 112 -5.12 -5.17 -10.07
CA ASN A 112 -5.33 -6.35 -10.88
C ASN A 112 -6.23 -7.37 -10.19
N SER A 113 -6.89 -8.21 -11.00
CA SER A 113 -7.65 -9.35 -10.51
C SER A 113 -7.23 -10.61 -11.24
N LYS A 114 -6.77 -11.62 -10.50
CA LYS A 114 -6.37 -12.93 -11.04
C LYS A 114 -6.72 -14.04 -10.05
N ALA A 115 -7.18 -15.17 -10.55
CA ALA A 115 -7.51 -16.37 -9.75
C ALA A 115 -8.43 -16.09 -8.53
N GLY A 116 -9.43 -15.22 -8.68
CA GLY A 116 -10.31 -14.84 -7.56
C GLY A 116 -9.70 -13.88 -6.54
N LEU A 117 -8.44 -13.51 -6.73
CA LEU A 117 -7.73 -12.53 -5.92
C LEU A 117 -7.83 -11.13 -6.54
N ILE A 118 -7.79 -10.12 -5.70
CA ILE A 118 -7.56 -8.73 -6.10
C ILE A 118 -6.24 -8.29 -5.48
N SER A 119 -5.38 -7.71 -6.29
CA SER A 119 -4.07 -7.22 -5.85
C SER A 119 -3.89 -5.76 -6.25
N CYS A 120 -3.48 -4.94 -5.30
CA CYS A 120 -3.18 -3.54 -5.49
C CYS A 120 -1.72 -3.29 -5.11
N LEU A 121 -0.96 -2.66 -6.00
CA LEU A 121 0.37 -2.16 -5.71
C LEU A 121 0.32 -0.66 -5.50
N MET A 122 0.95 -0.21 -4.42
CA MET A 122 1.12 1.20 -4.11
C MET A 122 2.59 1.56 -4.01
N GLU A 123 2.91 2.79 -4.37
CA GLU A 123 4.22 3.42 -4.18
C GLU A 123 4.10 4.49 -3.11
N GLU A 124 5.00 4.46 -2.16
CA GLU A 124 5.21 5.51 -1.18
C GLU A 124 6.44 6.34 -1.57
N LYS A 125 6.31 7.65 -1.52
CA LYS A 125 7.42 8.60 -1.58
C LYS A 125 7.39 9.46 -0.33
N ALA A 126 8.37 9.29 0.55
CA ALA A 126 8.54 10.06 1.77
C ALA A 126 9.74 10.99 1.63
N LYS A 127 9.59 12.26 1.98
CA LYS A 127 10.66 13.25 2.03
C LYS A 127 10.65 13.92 3.39
N PHE A 128 11.72 13.73 4.12
CA PHE A 128 11.98 14.49 5.34
C PHE A 128 12.82 15.72 5.01
N VAL A 129 12.65 16.77 5.83
CA VAL A 129 13.41 18.01 5.62
C VAL A 129 14.90 17.74 5.78
N GLY A 130 15.67 18.15 4.78
CA GLY A 130 17.12 17.93 4.75
C GLY A 130 17.57 16.56 4.25
N GLU A 131 16.63 15.68 3.87
CA GLU A 131 16.94 14.34 3.36
C GLU A 131 16.52 14.16 1.91
N GLU A 132 17.07 13.13 1.27
CA GLU A 132 16.63 12.69 -0.05
C GLU A 132 15.26 12.01 0.01
N ILE A 133 14.60 11.91 -1.14
CA ILE A 133 13.32 11.23 -1.25
C ILE A 133 13.54 9.71 -1.07
N ARG A 134 12.96 9.16 -0.02
CA ARG A 134 12.85 7.71 0.16
C ARG A 134 11.65 7.21 -0.65
N LYS A 135 11.84 6.09 -1.34
CA LYS A 135 10.82 5.43 -2.14
C LYS A 135 10.68 3.98 -1.70
N SER A 136 9.45 3.56 -1.42
CA SER A 136 9.11 2.18 -1.09
C SER A 136 7.83 1.73 -1.80
N TYR A 137 7.59 0.43 -1.80
CA TYR A 137 6.39 -0.17 -2.37
C TYR A 137 5.71 -1.05 -1.34
N PHE A 138 4.40 -1.12 -1.41
CA PHE A 138 3.62 -2.07 -0.64
C PHE A 138 2.48 -2.64 -1.46
N GLY A 139 2.25 -3.93 -1.29
CA GLY A 139 1.18 -4.66 -1.95
C GLY A 139 0.06 -5.00 -1.00
N VAL A 140 -1.16 -5.01 -1.52
CA VAL A 140 -2.34 -5.51 -0.81
C VAL A 140 -3.01 -6.52 -1.70
N THR A 141 -3.05 -7.78 -1.26
CA THR A 141 -3.73 -8.87 -1.97
C THR A 141 -4.79 -9.47 -1.06
N TYR A 142 -5.99 -9.70 -1.58
CA TYR A 142 -7.14 -10.25 -0.84
C TYR A 142 -8.08 -11.01 -1.78
N LYS A 143 -8.93 -11.88 -1.22
CA LYS A 143 -10.00 -12.54 -1.99
C LYS A 143 -11.11 -11.55 -2.29
N LYS A 144 -11.78 -11.71 -3.45
CA LYS A 144 -12.94 -10.88 -3.81
C LYS A 144 -14.09 -10.95 -2.79
N THR A 145 -14.18 -12.05 -2.06
CA THR A 145 -15.25 -12.33 -1.09
C THR A 145 -14.87 -11.98 0.35
N ASP A 146 -13.65 -11.54 0.59
CA ASP A 146 -13.12 -11.32 1.93
C ASP A 146 -12.46 -9.94 2.02
N ASP A 147 -12.67 -9.25 3.13
CA ASP A 147 -12.07 -7.93 3.40
C ASP A 147 -10.71 -8.04 4.13
N LYS A 148 -10.16 -9.24 4.24
CA LYS A 148 -8.89 -9.49 4.90
C LYS A 148 -7.74 -9.54 3.89
N ALA A 149 -6.68 -8.78 4.15
CA ALA A 149 -5.43 -8.93 3.42
C ALA A 149 -4.85 -10.32 3.64
N LEU A 150 -4.31 -10.90 2.58
CA LEU A 150 -3.63 -12.18 2.62
C LEU A 150 -2.12 -11.95 2.70
N SER A 151 -1.45 -12.74 3.54
CA SER A 151 0.00 -12.83 3.57
C SER A 151 0.53 -13.56 2.35
N PHE A 152 1.84 -13.47 2.11
CA PHE A 152 2.50 -14.21 1.03
C PHE A 152 2.25 -15.72 1.17
N ALA A 153 2.44 -16.28 2.36
CA ALA A 153 2.23 -17.71 2.63
C ALA A 153 0.76 -18.16 2.43
N GLU A 154 -0.22 -17.28 2.68
CA GLU A 154 -1.63 -17.59 2.42
C GLU A 154 -1.95 -17.63 0.92
N VAL A 155 -1.24 -16.87 0.08
CA VAL A 155 -1.41 -16.86 -1.38
C VAL A 155 -0.56 -17.92 -2.07
N PHE A 156 0.64 -18.14 -1.56
CA PHE A 156 1.63 -19.09 -2.07
C PHE A 156 1.99 -20.08 -0.96
N PRO A 157 1.17 -21.12 -0.73
CA PRO A 157 1.41 -22.09 0.34
C PRO A 157 2.52 -23.09 -0.04
N ILE A 158 3.75 -22.59 -0.15
CA ILE A 158 4.93 -23.33 -0.58
C ILE A 158 5.57 -23.96 0.65
N ASP A 159 5.73 -25.27 0.65
CA ASP A 159 6.48 -25.98 1.69
C ASP A 159 8.00 -25.80 1.51
N GLU A 160 8.76 -26.20 2.51
CA GLU A 160 10.23 -26.12 2.50
C GLU A 160 10.85 -26.93 1.37
N ALA A 161 10.24 -28.06 1.00
CA ALA A 161 10.78 -28.93 -0.05
C ALA A 161 10.70 -28.32 -1.46
N ASN A 162 9.66 -27.52 -1.69
CA ASN A 162 9.42 -26.86 -2.99
C ASN A 162 9.90 -25.40 -3.02
N PHE A 163 10.41 -24.89 -1.91
CA PHE A 163 10.78 -23.48 -1.82
C PHE A 163 11.96 -23.12 -2.72
N ASP A 164 12.97 -23.97 -2.82
CA ASP A 164 14.13 -23.72 -3.67
C ASP A 164 13.75 -23.69 -5.16
N GLU A 165 12.84 -24.57 -5.61
CA GLU A 165 12.31 -24.54 -6.97
C GLU A 165 11.54 -23.24 -7.22
N PHE A 166 10.67 -22.84 -6.29
CA PHE A 166 9.93 -21.59 -6.39
C PHE A 166 10.86 -20.38 -6.46
N LYS A 167 11.89 -20.33 -5.64
CA LYS A 167 12.87 -19.25 -5.60
C LYS A 167 13.61 -19.06 -6.92
N LEU A 168 13.89 -20.15 -7.66
CA LEU A 168 14.54 -20.10 -8.98
C LEU A 168 13.69 -19.40 -10.06
N LEU A 169 12.37 -19.22 -9.84
CA LEU A 169 11.51 -18.48 -10.76
C LEU A 169 11.75 -16.97 -10.73
N PHE A 170 12.47 -16.49 -9.73
CA PHE A 170 12.85 -15.09 -9.57
C PHE A 170 14.24 -14.81 -10.17
N SER A 171 14.62 -13.53 -10.21
CA SER A 171 15.98 -13.16 -10.63
C SER A 171 17.03 -13.68 -9.66
N THR A 172 18.27 -13.85 -10.13
CA THR A 172 19.42 -14.39 -9.35
C THR A 172 19.65 -13.74 -7.98
N LYS A 173 19.14 -12.54 -7.75
CA LYS A 173 19.20 -11.87 -6.46
C LYS A 173 18.33 -12.51 -5.37
N ALA A 174 17.36 -13.32 -5.74
CA ALA A 174 16.49 -14.03 -4.80
C ALA A 174 17.16 -15.22 -4.13
N ASP A 175 18.27 -15.70 -4.64
CA ASP A 175 18.97 -16.90 -4.13
C ASP A 175 19.40 -16.76 -2.66
N ALA A 176 19.69 -15.54 -2.23
CA ALA A 176 20.08 -15.24 -0.84
C ALA A 176 18.90 -15.14 0.14
N LEU A 177 17.67 -15.14 -0.35
CA LEU A 177 16.47 -15.02 0.48
C LEU A 177 16.06 -16.35 1.08
N SER A 178 15.66 -16.32 2.33
CA SER A 178 15.03 -17.43 3.03
C SER A 178 13.51 -17.45 2.77
N LYS A 179 12.87 -18.59 3.05
CA LYS A 179 11.40 -18.68 3.02
C LYS A 179 10.75 -17.64 3.92
N LYS A 180 11.33 -17.40 5.09
CA LYS A 180 10.85 -16.38 6.03
C LYS A 180 10.85 -14.98 5.42
N ASP A 181 11.88 -14.62 4.64
CA ASP A 181 11.94 -13.31 3.98
C ASP A 181 10.80 -13.14 2.97
N PHE A 182 10.41 -14.22 2.27
CA PHE A 182 9.24 -14.23 1.39
C PHE A 182 7.94 -14.14 2.18
N ASP A 183 7.77 -14.93 3.23
CA ASP A 183 6.54 -14.98 4.04
C ASP A 183 6.24 -13.62 4.72
N GLU A 184 7.29 -12.87 5.09
CA GLU A 184 7.22 -11.55 5.69
C GLU A 184 7.24 -10.41 4.64
N SER A 185 7.40 -10.73 3.35
CA SER A 185 7.52 -9.73 2.29
C SER A 185 6.20 -9.03 1.97
N GLN A 186 6.31 -7.81 1.44
CA GLN A 186 5.22 -7.16 0.73
C GLN A 186 5.17 -7.70 -0.70
N PHE A 187 3.99 -7.95 -1.24
CA PHE A 187 3.87 -8.46 -2.61
C PHE A 187 2.62 -7.94 -3.32
N ALA A 188 2.66 -7.99 -4.65
CA ALA A 188 1.51 -7.71 -5.48
C ALA A 188 1.52 -8.56 -6.75
N ILE A 189 0.33 -9.05 -7.14
CA ILE A 189 0.12 -9.83 -8.37
C ILE A 189 -0.31 -8.86 -9.47
N GLY A 190 0.61 -8.58 -10.38
CA GLY A 190 0.38 -7.77 -11.56
C GLY A 190 -0.28 -8.53 -12.70
N LYS A 191 -0.35 -7.91 -13.88
CA LYS A 191 -0.94 -8.51 -15.07
C LYS A 191 -0.11 -9.71 -15.55
N ASP A 192 1.19 -9.52 -15.65
CA ASP A 192 2.13 -10.49 -16.22
C ASP A 192 3.24 -10.92 -15.25
N SER A 193 3.29 -10.33 -14.06
CA SER A 193 4.34 -10.56 -13.08
C SER A 193 3.84 -10.55 -11.65
N LEU A 194 4.41 -11.42 -10.81
CA LEU A 194 4.42 -11.26 -9.37
C LEU A 194 5.55 -10.30 -9.01
N TYR A 195 5.27 -9.35 -8.12
CA TYR A 195 6.25 -8.46 -7.52
C TYR A 195 6.36 -8.77 -6.04
N VAL A 196 7.58 -8.95 -5.55
CA VAL A 196 7.89 -9.20 -4.14
C VAL A 196 8.87 -8.12 -3.69
N PHE A 197 8.61 -7.54 -2.54
CA PHE A 197 9.40 -6.45 -1.96
C PHE A 197 9.87 -6.88 -0.59
N VAL A 198 11.18 -7.00 -0.43
CA VAL A 198 11.82 -7.40 0.83
C VAL A 198 12.56 -6.20 1.39
N ASP A 199 12.32 -5.88 2.64
CA ASP A 199 12.99 -4.79 3.32
C ASP A 199 14.44 -5.17 3.65
N GLY A 200 15.39 -4.43 3.11
CA GLY A 200 16.81 -4.61 3.37
C GLY A 200 17.26 -3.83 4.60
N LYS A 201 18.17 -4.40 5.38
CA LYS A 201 18.68 -3.77 6.63
C LYS A 201 19.42 -2.45 6.41
N GLU A 202 20.07 -2.27 5.25
CA GLU A 202 20.95 -1.11 5.00
C GLU A 202 20.58 -0.31 3.73
N ASN A 203 19.93 -0.91 2.76
CA ASN A 203 19.74 -0.33 1.41
C ASN A 203 18.28 -0.07 1.03
N GLY A 204 17.37 -0.04 2.00
CA GLY A 204 15.96 0.10 1.71
C GLY A 204 15.37 -1.19 1.11
N GLN A 205 14.24 -1.04 0.44
CA GLN A 205 13.47 -2.16 -0.10
C GLN A 205 14.07 -2.69 -1.42
N THR A 206 14.24 -4.01 -1.52
CA THR A 206 14.63 -4.69 -2.76
C THR A 206 13.40 -5.30 -3.44
N LYS A 207 13.28 -5.06 -4.74
CA LYS A 207 12.21 -5.58 -5.59
C LYS A 207 12.68 -6.82 -6.35
N PHE A 208 11.90 -7.88 -6.25
CA PHE A 208 12.02 -9.10 -7.06
C PHE A 208 10.79 -9.26 -7.93
N SER A 209 10.92 -9.96 -9.05
CA SER A 209 9.78 -10.30 -9.90
C SER A 209 9.93 -11.67 -10.53
N ALA A 210 8.79 -12.34 -10.71
CA ALA A 210 8.67 -13.59 -11.45
C ALA A 210 7.51 -13.49 -12.44
N SER A 211 7.60 -14.21 -13.56
CA SER A 211 6.49 -14.29 -14.53
C SER A 211 5.28 -14.96 -13.88
N ILE A 212 4.09 -14.43 -14.11
CA ILE A 212 2.85 -15.07 -13.66
C ILE A 212 2.71 -16.48 -14.25
N GLN A 213 3.10 -16.69 -15.49
CA GLN A 213 3.03 -18.02 -16.12
C GLN A 213 3.89 -19.06 -15.39
N SER A 214 5.05 -18.65 -14.88
CA SER A 214 5.95 -19.55 -14.15
C SER A 214 5.44 -19.91 -12.77
N ILE A 215 4.68 -19.01 -12.11
CA ILE A 215 4.23 -19.18 -10.71
C ILE A 215 2.76 -19.60 -10.59
N GLU A 216 2.03 -19.71 -11.71
CA GLU A 216 0.57 -19.94 -11.67
C GLU A 216 0.17 -21.21 -10.91
N GLY A 217 1.00 -22.25 -10.98
CA GLY A 217 0.81 -23.50 -10.25
C GLY A 217 0.93 -23.38 -8.73
N PHE A 218 1.57 -22.33 -8.23
CA PHE A 218 1.76 -22.08 -6.79
C PHE A 218 0.69 -21.16 -6.19
N ILE A 219 -0.10 -20.49 -7.03
CA ILE A 219 -1.15 -19.58 -6.55
C ILE A 219 -2.34 -20.39 -6.04
N ILE A 220 -2.80 -20.10 -4.82
CA ILE A 220 -4.05 -20.69 -4.36
C ILE A 220 -5.19 -20.29 -5.30
N ASN A 221 -5.96 -21.27 -5.75
CA ASN A 221 -7.20 -20.98 -6.46
C ASN A 221 -8.19 -20.42 -5.45
N GLY A 222 -8.53 -19.15 -5.59
CA GLY A 222 -9.52 -18.44 -4.77
C GLY A 222 -10.96 -18.91 -5.05
N LYS A 223 -11.20 -20.25 -4.94
CA LYS A 223 -12.54 -20.85 -5.03
C LYS A 223 -13.30 -20.63 -3.73
#